data_791aac307c5d9a42e644abf302f56187
#
_entry.id   791aac307c5d9a42e644abf302f56187
#
_cell.length_a   1.000
_cell.length_b   1.000
_cell.length_c   1.000
_cell.angle_alpha   90.00
_cell.angle_beta   90.00
_cell.angle_gamma   90.00
#
_symmetry.space_group_name_H-M   'P 1'
#
loop_
_entity.id
_entity.type
_entity.pdbx_description
1 polymer ?
#
loop_
_entity_poly.entity_id
_entity_poly.type
_entity_poly.pdbx_seq_one_letter_code
_entity_poly.pdbx_strand_id
1 'polypeptide(L)'
;MNMRHFTFSLIILLMLATLKVSCQSNPQAQLLKEAYKTKSTKLLYTFFDNWSEEVKSNEGEAQNPYVAEAHKVFAAFYQPQQIIARDIDCHVLYDEKPYFIVQGSLWKILQAETILYLQEEIDSLMEARIRQMYPDDTDEQQDWIEYVRNKNIKFSYEPLFAFQPFSLIATTTLDSAIEFRPPVHFEGKKVVYLTKKYEKLLNSFLGNRHIALGEDNIMQPAFSKGKSRSKHAFINKAALIFYGHWGGYWQYETYPEAEQIIFNPEMNRAVVMFRFVYEGGEAVLEKQNGEWKVVDTRFTWME
;
A
#
# COMPACT_ATOMS: atom_id res chain seq x y z
N MET A 1 58.49 12.10 -33.12
CA MET A 1 57.00 12.04 -33.17
C MET A 1 56.51 11.85 -31.73
N ASN A 2 55.83 12.84 -31.18
CA ASN A 2 55.64 13.01 -29.73
C ASN A 2 54.63 12.03 -29.12
N MET A 3 55.12 11.08 -28.36
CA MET A 3 54.33 10.07 -27.61
C MET A 3 53.27 10.68 -26.66
N ARG A 4 53.42 11.93 -26.25
CA ARG A 4 52.47 12.65 -25.39
C ARG A 4 51.14 13.00 -26.07
N HIS A 5 51.10 13.19 -27.37
CA HIS A 5 49.86 13.46 -28.11
C HIS A 5 49.02 12.22 -28.35
N PHE A 6 49.64 11.03 -28.41
CA PHE A 6 48.92 9.78 -28.60
C PHE A 6 48.17 9.33 -27.35
N THR A 7 48.78 9.52 -26.18
CA THR A 7 48.13 9.20 -24.88
C THR A 7 46.95 10.11 -24.57
N PHE A 8 47.04 11.40 -24.92
CA PHE A 8 45.92 12.34 -24.67
C PHE A 8 44.72 12.06 -25.56
N SER A 9 44.93 11.72 -26.83
CA SER A 9 43.87 11.35 -27.77
C SER A 9 43.18 10.03 -27.37
N LEU A 10 43.90 9.07 -26.81
CA LEU A 10 43.34 7.79 -26.36
C LEU A 10 42.47 7.96 -25.11
N ILE A 11 42.84 8.85 -24.18
CA ILE A 11 42.07 9.16 -22.98
C ILE A 11 40.76 9.87 -23.35
N ILE A 12 40.79 10.81 -24.29
CA ILE A 12 39.57 11.51 -24.76
C ILE A 12 38.66 10.51 -25.48
N LEU A 13 39.17 9.59 -26.26
CA LEU A 13 38.39 8.56 -26.96
C LEU A 13 37.74 7.57 -25.97
N LEU A 14 38.44 7.20 -24.90
CA LEU A 14 37.92 6.39 -23.79
C LEU A 14 36.88 7.13 -22.99
N MET A 15 37.04 8.42 -22.68
CA MET A 15 36.03 9.22 -22.01
C MET A 15 34.77 9.41 -22.87
N LEU A 16 34.92 9.59 -24.19
CA LEU A 16 33.77 9.67 -25.10
C LEU A 16 33.06 8.33 -25.27
N ALA A 17 33.77 7.20 -25.18
CA ALA A 17 33.16 5.88 -25.19
C ALA A 17 32.39 5.60 -23.88
N THR A 18 32.91 6.02 -22.72
CA THR A 18 32.22 5.89 -21.43
C THR A 18 31.00 6.82 -21.33
N LEU A 19 31.03 8.00 -21.94
CA LEU A 19 29.89 8.91 -22.00
C LEU A 19 28.74 8.38 -22.89
N LYS A 20 29.05 7.57 -23.91
CA LYS A 20 28.00 6.92 -24.73
C LYS A 20 27.32 5.74 -24.03
N VAL A 21 27.91 5.13 -23.04
CA VAL A 21 27.33 3.99 -22.29
C VAL A 21 26.31 4.46 -21.26
N SER A 22 26.37 5.71 -20.80
CA SER A 22 25.47 6.21 -19.74
C SER A 22 24.12 6.73 -20.21
N CYS A 23 23.78 6.65 -21.50
CA CYS A 23 22.51 7.12 -22.05
C CYS A 23 21.72 6.01 -22.75
N GLN A 24 21.81 4.77 -22.27
CA GLN A 24 20.84 3.76 -22.67
C GLN A 24 19.48 4.11 -22.03
N SER A 25 18.63 4.75 -22.83
CA SER A 25 17.25 5.03 -22.43
C SER A 25 16.57 3.70 -22.07
N ASN A 26 15.97 3.66 -20.88
CA ASN A 26 15.23 2.49 -20.38
C ASN A 26 14.26 1.98 -21.46
N PRO A 27 14.40 0.73 -21.96
CA PRO A 27 13.55 0.20 -23.03
C PRO A 27 12.06 0.26 -22.72
N GLN A 28 11.69 0.05 -21.45
CA GLN A 28 10.30 0.15 -20.99
C GLN A 28 9.76 1.58 -21.07
N ALA A 29 10.60 2.58 -20.74
CA ALA A 29 10.23 3.98 -20.88
C ALA A 29 10.03 4.38 -22.35
N GLN A 30 10.83 3.81 -23.26
CA GLN A 30 10.66 4.03 -24.71
C GLN A 30 9.37 3.38 -25.21
N LEU A 31 9.13 2.13 -24.83
CA LEU A 31 7.93 1.39 -25.19
C LEU A 31 6.66 2.13 -24.77
N LEU A 32 6.61 2.63 -23.52
CA LEU A 32 5.46 3.38 -23.00
C LEU A 32 5.26 4.71 -23.74
N LYS A 33 6.36 5.42 -24.07
CA LYS A 33 6.29 6.66 -24.86
C LYS A 33 5.79 6.39 -26.29
N GLU A 34 6.25 5.33 -26.92
CA GLU A 34 5.81 4.96 -28.29
C GLU A 34 4.36 4.50 -28.27
N ALA A 35 3.94 3.69 -27.29
CA ALA A 35 2.54 3.30 -27.10
C ALA A 35 1.63 4.54 -27.03
N TYR A 36 2.03 5.54 -26.24
CA TYR A 36 1.26 6.78 -26.10
C TYR A 36 1.25 7.61 -27.38
N LYS A 37 2.40 7.75 -28.07
CA LYS A 37 2.54 8.53 -29.30
C LYS A 37 1.66 7.96 -30.41
N THR A 38 1.65 6.64 -30.57
CA THR A 38 0.86 5.92 -31.57
C THR A 38 -0.57 5.62 -31.11
N LYS A 39 -0.93 5.95 -29.83
CA LYS A 39 -2.21 5.58 -29.21
C LYS A 39 -2.51 4.07 -29.24
N SER A 40 -1.47 3.25 -29.29
CA SER A 40 -1.57 1.81 -29.39
C SER A 40 -1.82 1.15 -28.04
N THR A 41 -3.05 0.67 -27.83
CA THR A 41 -3.39 -0.15 -26.64
C THR A 41 -2.60 -1.47 -26.64
N LYS A 42 -2.29 -2.03 -27.79
CA LYS A 42 -1.46 -3.23 -27.90
C LYS A 42 -0.05 -3.01 -27.29
N LEU A 43 0.62 -1.91 -27.65
CA LEU A 43 1.93 -1.58 -27.08
C LEU A 43 1.84 -1.23 -25.58
N LEU A 44 0.74 -0.62 -25.16
CA LEU A 44 0.49 -0.39 -23.74
C LEU A 44 0.40 -1.72 -22.97
N TYR A 45 -0.35 -2.69 -23.50
CA TYR A 45 -0.44 -4.02 -22.87
C TYR A 45 0.92 -4.75 -22.90
N THR A 46 1.68 -4.66 -23.99
CA THR A 46 3.04 -5.18 -24.04
C THR A 46 3.93 -4.57 -22.95
N PHE A 47 3.78 -3.27 -22.65
CA PHE A 47 4.51 -2.63 -21.55
C PHE A 47 4.15 -3.26 -20.18
N PHE A 48 2.87 -3.47 -19.91
CA PHE A 48 2.43 -4.10 -18.66
C PHE A 48 2.81 -5.59 -18.60
N ASP A 49 2.75 -6.31 -19.72
CA ASP A 49 3.18 -7.70 -19.80
C ASP A 49 4.67 -7.85 -19.49
N ASN A 50 5.51 -7.01 -20.08
CA ASN A 50 6.94 -6.98 -19.81
C ASN A 50 7.21 -6.64 -18.32
N TRP A 51 6.43 -5.73 -17.75
CA TRP A 51 6.53 -5.40 -16.33
C TRP A 51 6.16 -6.62 -15.44
N SER A 52 5.07 -7.30 -15.75
CA SER A 52 4.67 -8.52 -15.04
C SER A 52 5.72 -9.63 -15.15
N GLU A 53 6.38 -9.77 -16.31
CA GLU A 53 7.46 -10.76 -16.47
C GLU A 53 8.73 -10.37 -15.73
N GLU A 54 9.05 -9.09 -15.67
CA GLU A 54 10.28 -8.59 -15.02
C GLU A 54 10.18 -8.64 -13.49
N VAL A 55 9.01 -8.33 -12.93
CA VAL A 55 8.83 -8.21 -11.47
C VAL A 55 7.82 -9.24 -11.00
N LYS A 56 8.34 -10.34 -10.47
CA LYS A 56 7.55 -11.46 -9.93
C LYS A 56 7.30 -11.31 -8.42
N SER A 57 6.37 -12.12 -7.90
CA SER A 57 6.22 -12.36 -6.46
C SER A 57 7.55 -12.81 -5.86
N ASN A 58 7.79 -12.45 -4.59
CA ASN A 58 8.96 -12.87 -3.82
C ASN A 58 8.61 -13.85 -2.68
N GLU A 59 7.53 -14.60 -2.84
CA GLU A 59 7.06 -15.56 -1.84
C GLU A 59 8.14 -16.53 -1.35
N GLY A 60 8.93 -17.09 -2.24
CA GLY A 60 9.98 -18.05 -1.89
C GLY A 60 11.28 -17.45 -1.35
N GLU A 61 11.40 -16.12 -1.36
CA GLU A 61 12.62 -15.40 -0.97
C GLU A 61 12.58 -14.94 0.51
N ALA A 62 11.41 -15.04 1.17
CA ALA A 62 11.22 -14.58 2.54
C ALA A 62 11.96 -15.48 3.53
N GLN A 63 13.17 -15.09 3.92
CA GLN A 63 13.93 -15.75 5.00
C GLN A 63 13.30 -15.51 6.39
N ASN A 64 12.56 -14.44 6.54
CA ASN A 64 11.86 -14.08 7.77
C ASN A 64 10.46 -14.74 7.79
N PRO A 65 10.15 -15.60 8.80
CA PRO A 65 8.86 -16.28 8.88
C PRO A 65 7.68 -15.31 9.01
N TYR A 66 7.86 -14.14 9.61
CA TYR A 66 6.82 -13.12 9.71
C TYR A 66 6.48 -12.51 8.35
N VAL A 67 7.48 -12.32 7.48
CA VAL A 67 7.25 -11.85 6.10
C VAL A 67 6.49 -12.89 5.30
N ALA A 68 6.87 -14.18 5.42
CA ALA A 68 6.17 -15.27 4.75
C ALA A 68 4.71 -15.38 5.19
N GLU A 69 4.44 -15.19 6.48
CA GLU A 69 3.07 -15.21 6.99
C GLU A 69 2.30 -13.93 6.60
N ALA A 70 2.96 -12.77 6.56
CA ALA A 70 2.37 -11.52 6.09
C ALA A 70 1.94 -11.60 4.61
N HIS A 71 2.66 -12.33 3.76
CA HIS A 71 2.23 -12.61 2.39
C HIS A 71 0.88 -13.33 2.35
N LYS A 72 0.66 -14.32 3.22
CA LYS A 72 -0.61 -15.07 3.30
C LYS A 72 -1.74 -14.20 3.84
N VAL A 73 -1.46 -13.40 4.89
CA VAL A 73 -2.42 -12.42 5.44
C VAL A 73 -2.84 -11.44 4.36
N PHE A 74 -1.86 -10.87 3.64
CA PHE A 74 -2.14 -9.94 2.56
C PHE A 74 -2.98 -10.59 1.46
N ALA A 75 -2.65 -11.81 1.02
CA ALA A 75 -3.38 -12.50 -0.03
C ALA A 75 -4.85 -12.78 0.36
N ALA A 76 -5.10 -13.05 1.64
CA ALA A 76 -6.47 -13.22 2.16
C ALA A 76 -7.24 -11.89 2.28
N PHE A 77 -6.54 -10.81 2.63
CA PHE A 77 -7.10 -9.47 2.79
C PHE A 77 -7.36 -8.78 1.45
N TYR A 78 -6.43 -8.90 0.49
CA TYR A 78 -6.40 -8.09 -0.72
C TYR A 78 -7.43 -8.55 -1.76
N GLN A 79 -8.62 -7.97 -1.71
CA GLN A 79 -9.75 -8.28 -2.56
C GLN A 79 -10.29 -7.01 -3.26
N PRO A 80 -9.56 -6.43 -4.24
CA PRO A 80 -9.90 -5.14 -4.85
C PRO A 80 -11.31 -5.07 -5.42
N GLN A 81 -11.82 -6.18 -5.95
CA GLN A 81 -13.13 -6.26 -6.59
C GLN A 81 -14.30 -6.40 -5.60
N GLN A 82 -14.02 -6.68 -4.32
CA GLN A 82 -15.07 -6.87 -3.30
C GLN A 82 -15.28 -5.65 -2.40
N ILE A 83 -14.47 -4.60 -2.59
CA ILE A 83 -14.55 -3.42 -1.74
C ILE A 83 -15.72 -2.55 -2.19
N ILE A 84 -16.62 -2.30 -1.25
CA ILE A 84 -17.69 -1.31 -1.36
C ILE A 84 -17.31 -0.16 -0.42
N ALA A 85 -16.73 0.89 -0.95
CA ALA A 85 -16.56 2.13 -0.22
C ALA A 85 -17.84 2.97 -0.36
N ARG A 86 -18.09 3.89 0.59
CA ARG A 86 -19.36 4.62 0.74
C ARG A 86 -19.93 5.19 -0.56
N ASP A 87 -19.08 5.66 -1.48
CA ASP A 87 -19.48 6.30 -2.74
C ASP A 87 -18.79 5.68 -3.98
N ILE A 88 -17.99 4.65 -3.82
CA ILE A 88 -17.20 4.06 -4.89
C ILE A 88 -17.42 2.54 -4.92
N ASP A 89 -18.13 2.10 -5.92
CA ASP A 89 -18.21 0.67 -6.25
C ASP A 89 -16.95 0.23 -7.01
N CYS A 90 -16.00 -0.32 -6.27
CA CYS A 90 -14.73 -0.75 -6.84
C CYS A 90 -14.87 -1.93 -7.80
N HIS A 91 -15.91 -2.75 -7.65
CA HIS A 91 -16.22 -3.79 -8.61
C HIS A 91 -16.36 -3.19 -10.01
N VAL A 92 -17.18 -2.15 -10.16
CA VAL A 92 -17.37 -1.46 -11.45
C VAL A 92 -16.08 -0.83 -11.98
N LEU A 93 -15.26 -0.24 -11.06
CA LEU A 93 -14.04 0.45 -11.46
C LEU A 93 -12.93 -0.49 -11.95
N TYR A 94 -12.81 -1.67 -11.31
CA TYR A 94 -11.71 -2.59 -11.56
C TYR A 94 -12.04 -3.71 -12.55
N ASP A 95 -13.32 -4.00 -12.79
CA ASP A 95 -13.72 -5.12 -13.65
C ASP A 95 -13.22 -5.01 -15.09
N GLU A 96 -13.23 -3.82 -15.64
CA GLU A 96 -12.78 -3.58 -17.01
C GLU A 96 -11.24 -3.50 -17.16
N LYS A 97 -10.48 -3.48 -16.06
CA LYS A 97 -9.03 -3.29 -16.12
C LYS A 97 -8.30 -4.63 -16.18
N PRO A 98 -7.48 -4.86 -17.22
CA PRO A 98 -6.76 -6.13 -17.35
C PRO A 98 -5.58 -6.27 -16.40
N TYR A 99 -5.09 -5.18 -15.81
CA TYR A 99 -3.94 -5.19 -14.88
C TYR A 99 -4.26 -4.56 -13.54
N PHE A 100 -3.82 -5.23 -12.48
CA PHE A 100 -3.77 -4.69 -11.13
C PHE A 100 -2.33 -4.34 -10.77
N ILE A 101 -2.14 -3.12 -10.28
CA ILE A 101 -0.84 -2.66 -9.78
C ILE A 101 -0.84 -2.87 -8.28
N VAL A 102 -0.21 -3.94 -7.85
CA VAL A 102 -0.09 -4.30 -6.42
C VAL A 102 1.11 -3.58 -5.81
N GLN A 103 0.99 -3.17 -4.57
CA GLN A 103 2.11 -2.58 -3.82
C GLN A 103 3.33 -3.48 -3.85
N GLY A 104 4.51 -2.89 -4.01
CA GLY A 104 5.81 -3.60 -4.04
C GLY A 104 6.58 -3.48 -2.73
N SER A 105 5.99 -2.85 -1.72
CA SER A 105 6.58 -2.66 -0.40
C SER A 105 5.51 -2.66 0.69
N LEU A 106 5.90 -3.02 1.89
CA LEU A 106 5.10 -2.90 3.10
C LEU A 106 5.90 -2.06 4.11
N TRP A 107 5.23 -1.11 4.78
CA TRP A 107 5.94 -0.21 5.68
C TRP A 107 6.43 -0.93 6.92
N LYS A 108 5.57 -1.73 7.59
CA LYS A 108 5.94 -2.43 8.82
C LYS A 108 5.20 -3.74 8.99
N ILE A 109 5.89 -4.70 9.62
CA ILE A 109 5.30 -5.86 10.26
C ILE A 109 5.52 -5.69 11.76
N LEU A 110 4.45 -5.76 12.53
CA LEU A 110 4.44 -5.51 13.97
C LEU A 110 3.91 -6.73 14.73
N GLN A 111 4.22 -6.80 16.02
CA GLN A 111 3.60 -7.73 16.94
C GLN A 111 2.94 -6.94 18.07
N ALA A 112 1.65 -7.18 18.29
CA ALA A 112 0.92 -6.70 19.46
C ALA A 112 0.86 -7.80 20.52
N GLU A 113 0.71 -7.46 21.79
CA GLU A 113 0.55 -8.47 22.85
C GLU A 113 -0.75 -9.28 22.68
N THR A 114 -1.80 -8.62 22.22
CA THR A 114 -3.08 -9.25 21.92
C THR A 114 -3.83 -8.47 20.85
N ILE A 115 -4.73 -9.14 20.15
CA ILE A 115 -5.64 -8.56 19.17
C ILE A 115 -7.05 -8.92 19.61
N LEU A 116 -7.85 -7.89 19.96
CA LEU A 116 -9.24 -8.02 20.36
C LEU A 116 -10.12 -7.30 19.34
N TYR A 117 -11.17 -7.93 18.89
CA TYR A 117 -12.12 -7.32 17.94
C TYR A 117 -13.58 -7.58 18.31
N LEU A 118 -13.85 -8.60 19.14
CA LEU A 118 -15.18 -8.85 19.67
C LEU A 118 -15.47 -7.91 20.84
N GLN A 119 -16.66 -7.34 20.89
CA GLN A 119 -17.06 -6.43 21.97
C GLN A 119 -16.90 -7.07 23.35
N GLU A 120 -17.27 -8.35 23.47
CA GLU A 120 -17.15 -9.10 24.72
C GLU A 120 -15.70 -9.24 25.19
N GLU A 121 -14.75 -9.39 24.27
CA GLU A 121 -13.32 -9.46 24.60
C GLU A 121 -12.84 -8.10 25.12
N ILE A 122 -13.28 -7.00 24.48
CA ILE A 122 -12.93 -5.62 24.83
C ILE A 122 -13.51 -5.29 26.22
N ASP A 123 -14.78 -5.60 26.44
CA ASP A 123 -15.46 -5.35 27.72
C ASP A 123 -14.77 -6.11 28.86
N SER A 124 -14.43 -7.38 28.64
CA SER A 124 -13.73 -8.20 29.62
C SER A 124 -12.36 -7.61 29.97
N LEU A 125 -11.60 -7.12 28.99
CA LEU A 125 -10.33 -6.47 29.24
C LEU A 125 -10.49 -5.16 30.04
N MET A 126 -11.50 -4.36 29.66
CA MET A 126 -11.78 -3.09 30.34
C MET A 126 -12.19 -3.32 31.80
N GLU A 127 -13.07 -4.28 32.07
CA GLU A 127 -13.43 -4.66 33.43
C GLU A 127 -12.19 -5.12 34.24
N ALA A 128 -11.34 -5.96 33.67
CA ALA A 128 -10.12 -6.40 34.33
C ALA A 128 -9.20 -5.22 34.69
N ARG A 129 -9.07 -4.24 33.79
CA ARG A 129 -8.29 -3.01 34.05
C ARG A 129 -8.90 -2.14 35.13
N ILE A 130 -10.22 -1.97 35.13
CA ILE A 130 -10.92 -1.21 36.18
C ILE A 130 -10.68 -1.88 37.54
N ARG A 131 -10.83 -3.21 37.62
CA ARG A 131 -10.55 -3.95 38.87
C ARG A 131 -9.08 -3.82 39.34
N GLN A 132 -8.14 -3.71 38.41
CA GLN A 132 -6.74 -3.47 38.74
C GLN A 132 -6.47 -2.06 39.24
N MET A 133 -7.18 -1.04 38.68
CA MET A 133 -7.02 0.35 39.13
C MET A 133 -7.72 0.65 40.46
N TYR A 134 -8.82 -0.06 40.73
CA TYR A 134 -9.63 0.07 41.93
C TYR A 134 -9.74 -1.28 42.64
N PRO A 135 -8.68 -1.74 43.34
CA PRO A 135 -8.62 -3.12 43.86
C PRO A 135 -9.59 -3.37 45.03
N ASP A 136 -10.12 -2.33 45.68
CA ASP A 136 -10.91 -2.44 46.93
C ASP A 136 -12.43 -2.61 46.70
N ASP A 137 -12.88 -2.99 45.47
CA ASP A 137 -14.31 -3.19 45.12
C ASP A 137 -15.20 -2.02 45.64
N THR A 138 -14.78 -0.82 45.32
CA THR A 138 -15.47 0.42 45.69
C THR A 138 -16.67 0.68 44.84
N ASP A 139 -17.62 1.52 45.34
CA ASP A 139 -18.76 1.98 44.57
C ASP A 139 -18.29 2.60 43.21
N GLU A 140 -17.17 3.31 43.23
CA GLU A 140 -16.55 3.89 42.05
C GLU A 140 -16.11 2.82 41.01
N GLN A 141 -15.56 1.69 41.48
CA GLN A 141 -15.24 0.56 40.59
C GLN A 141 -16.50 0.01 39.92
N GLN A 142 -17.57 -0.18 40.69
CA GLN A 142 -18.83 -0.72 40.19
C GLN A 142 -19.47 0.24 39.19
N ASP A 143 -19.47 1.55 39.47
CA ASP A 143 -19.98 2.59 38.57
C ASP A 143 -19.23 2.58 37.22
N TRP A 144 -17.91 2.42 37.24
CA TRP A 144 -17.12 2.32 36.00
C TRP A 144 -17.38 1.02 35.23
N ILE A 145 -17.54 -0.11 35.92
CA ILE A 145 -17.89 -1.38 35.27
C ILE A 145 -19.29 -1.29 34.65
N GLU A 146 -20.26 -0.72 35.38
CA GLU A 146 -21.60 -0.52 34.86
C GLU A 146 -21.60 0.43 33.67
N TYR A 147 -20.81 1.48 33.71
CA TYR A 147 -20.62 2.41 32.60
C TYR A 147 -20.06 1.71 31.36
N VAL A 148 -19.09 0.84 31.47
CA VAL A 148 -18.55 0.06 30.35
C VAL A 148 -19.60 -0.89 29.76
N ARG A 149 -20.36 -1.59 30.62
CA ARG A 149 -21.39 -2.53 30.21
C ARG A 149 -22.61 -1.85 29.58
N ASN A 150 -23.03 -0.71 30.13
CA ASN A 150 -24.26 -0.01 29.71
C ASN A 150 -24.03 0.96 28.55
N LYS A 151 -22.84 1.47 28.37
CA LYS A 151 -22.50 2.06 27.11
C LYS A 151 -22.41 0.91 26.10
N ASN A 152 -23.51 0.72 25.37
CA ASN A 152 -23.40 0.28 23.99
C ASN A 152 -22.41 1.24 23.33
N ILE A 153 -21.13 0.97 23.47
CA ILE A 153 -20.06 1.64 22.75
C ILE A 153 -20.20 1.14 21.32
N LYS A 154 -21.31 1.49 20.70
CA LYS A 154 -21.35 1.65 19.27
C LYS A 154 -20.25 2.65 19.04
N PHE A 155 -19.17 2.22 18.42
CA PHE A 155 -18.11 3.04 17.94
C PHE A 155 -18.70 4.22 17.17
N SER A 156 -19.26 5.17 17.91
CA SER A 156 -19.68 6.44 17.40
C SER A 156 -18.41 7.25 17.32
N TYR A 157 -18.11 7.75 16.18
CA TYR A 157 -17.20 8.77 15.72
C TYR A 157 -16.69 9.76 16.80
N GLU A 158 -16.15 9.30 17.92
CA GLU A 158 -15.32 10.13 18.77
C GLU A 158 -13.85 9.76 18.50
N PRO A 159 -13.17 10.58 17.69
CA PRO A 159 -11.83 10.25 17.19
C PRO A 159 -10.74 10.27 18.26
N LEU A 160 -11.04 10.59 19.51
CA LEU A 160 -10.05 10.75 20.58
C LEU A 160 -9.73 9.46 21.33
N PHE A 161 -10.57 8.44 21.20
CA PHE A 161 -10.36 7.12 21.80
C PHE A 161 -10.94 6.05 20.88
N ALA A 162 -10.61 6.12 19.57
CA ALA A 162 -10.82 4.97 18.71
C ALA A 162 -10.16 3.80 19.41
N PHE A 163 -10.95 2.93 19.99
CA PHE A 163 -10.48 1.66 20.51
C PHE A 163 -9.85 0.97 19.33
N GLN A 164 -8.53 1.05 19.30
CA GLN A 164 -7.81 0.18 18.40
C GLN A 164 -8.23 -1.23 18.83
N PRO A 165 -8.64 -2.10 17.92
CA PRO A 165 -9.17 -3.42 18.21
C PRO A 165 -8.12 -4.37 18.79
N PHE A 166 -7.00 -3.83 19.21
CA PHE A 166 -5.90 -4.53 19.83
C PHE A 166 -5.58 -3.81 21.13
N SER A 167 -5.23 -4.56 22.13
CA SER A 167 -4.77 -3.93 23.34
C SER A 167 -3.56 -3.07 22.96
N LEU A 168 -3.64 -1.81 23.31
CA LEU A 168 -2.65 -0.77 23.04
C LEU A 168 -1.31 -1.02 23.74
N ILE A 169 -1.04 -2.22 24.20
CA ILE A 169 0.17 -2.57 24.89
C ILE A 169 1.21 -2.94 23.84
N ALA A 170 2.19 -2.06 23.75
CA ALA A 170 3.49 -2.23 23.08
C ALA A 170 3.49 -3.07 21.79
N THR A 171 3.31 -2.43 20.64
CA THR A 171 3.67 -3.07 19.38
C THR A 171 5.19 -3.13 19.24
N THR A 172 5.73 -4.32 19.06
CA THR A 172 7.14 -4.51 18.70
C THR A 172 7.27 -4.59 17.19
N THR A 173 8.20 -3.83 16.62
CA THR A 173 8.50 -3.92 15.18
C THR A 173 9.28 -5.21 14.91
N LEU A 174 8.73 -6.08 14.07
CA LEU A 174 9.36 -7.32 13.63
C LEU A 174 10.17 -7.12 12.35
N ASP A 175 9.68 -6.26 11.45
CA ASP A 175 10.36 -5.87 10.22
C ASP A 175 9.86 -4.50 9.74
N SER A 176 10.64 -3.80 8.93
CA SER A 176 10.28 -2.46 8.44
C SER A 176 10.80 -2.18 7.04
N ALA A 177 9.99 -1.46 6.25
CA ALA A 177 10.31 -0.99 4.91
C ALA A 177 10.80 -2.10 3.96
N ILE A 178 10.12 -3.22 3.97
CA ILE A 178 10.48 -4.44 3.25
C ILE A 178 10.03 -4.41 1.78
N GLU A 179 10.79 -5.08 0.91
CA GLU A 179 10.27 -5.47 -0.39
C GLU A 179 9.17 -6.52 -0.19
N PHE A 180 7.97 -6.21 -0.67
CA PHE A 180 6.77 -6.98 -0.37
C PHE A 180 5.98 -7.22 -1.65
N ARG A 181 6.11 -8.42 -2.20
CA ARG A 181 5.43 -8.84 -3.43
C ARG A 181 4.69 -10.16 -3.19
N PRO A 182 3.59 -10.11 -2.43
CA PRO A 182 2.82 -11.30 -2.06
C PRO A 182 2.23 -11.98 -3.30
N PRO A 183 2.12 -13.32 -3.32
CA PRO A 183 1.49 -14.06 -4.41
C PRO A 183 -0.02 -13.83 -4.36
N VAL A 184 -0.53 -12.99 -5.24
CA VAL A 184 -1.96 -12.75 -5.41
C VAL A 184 -2.38 -13.14 -6.82
N HIS A 185 -3.56 -13.71 -6.95
CA HIS A 185 -4.12 -14.16 -8.21
C HIS A 185 -5.57 -13.73 -8.34
N PHE A 186 -5.94 -13.20 -9.51
CA PHE A 186 -7.31 -12.80 -9.82
C PHE A 186 -7.70 -13.35 -11.18
N GLU A 187 -8.88 -13.93 -11.27
CA GLU A 187 -9.38 -14.48 -12.52
C GLU A 187 -9.48 -13.40 -13.62
N GLY A 188 -8.89 -13.69 -14.76
CA GLY A 188 -8.90 -12.79 -15.91
C GLY A 188 -8.06 -11.51 -15.76
N LYS A 189 -7.28 -11.37 -14.69
CA LYS A 189 -6.41 -10.20 -14.42
C LYS A 189 -4.95 -10.60 -14.38
N LYS A 190 -4.09 -9.67 -14.78
CA LYS A 190 -2.63 -9.78 -14.59
C LYS A 190 -2.18 -8.86 -13.48
N VAL A 191 -1.21 -9.31 -12.70
CA VAL A 191 -0.65 -8.57 -11.58
C VAL A 191 0.72 -8.02 -11.97
N VAL A 192 0.96 -6.76 -11.62
CA VAL A 192 2.26 -6.11 -11.66
C VAL A 192 2.57 -5.50 -10.29
N TYR A 193 3.79 -5.61 -9.80
CA TYR A 193 4.19 -5.05 -8.51
C TYR A 193 4.89 -3.71 -8.67
N LEU A 194 4.41 -2.70 -7.96
CA LEU A 194 4.97 -1.35 -8.02
C LEU A 194 6.32 -1.32 -7.30
N THR A 195 7.39 -1.31 -8.08
CA THR A 195 8.74 -1.09 -7.56
C THR A 195 9.17 0.36 -7.76
N LYS A 196 10.18 0.83 -7.01
CA LYS A 196 10.77 2.16 -7.19
C LYS A 196 11.21 2.45 -8.64
N LYS A 197 11.58 1.40 -9.41
CA LYS A 197 11.92 1.52 -10.83
C LYS A 197 10.72 1.94 -11.66
N TYR A 198 9.59 1.24 -11.49
CA TYR A 198 8.37 1.49 -12.26
C TYR A 198 7.64 2.74 -11.78
N GLU A 199 7.66 3.03 -10.49
CA GLU A 199 7.16 4.30 -9.95
C GLU A 199 7.88 5.51 -10.59
N LYS A 200 9.23 5.51 -10.60
CA LYS A 200 10.02 6.54 -11.28
C LYS A 200 9.71 6.64 -12.77
N LEU A 201 9.50 5.51 -13.44
CA LEU A 201 9.15 5.46 -14.85
C LEU A 201 7.79 6.09 -15.12
N LEU A 202 6.78 5.73 -14.34
CA LEU A 202 5.43 6.28 -14.45
C LEU A 202 5.41 7.77 -14.10
N ASN A 203 6.09 8.19 -13.03
CA ASN A 203 6.25 9.60 -12.66
C ASN A 203 6.88 10.41 -13.80
N SER A 204 7.94 9.89 -14.40
CA SER A 204 8.59 10.52 -15.55
C SER A 204 7.67 10.60 -16.78
N PHE A 205 6.86 9.59 -17.01
CA PHE A 205 5.92 9.56 -18.11
C PHE A 205 4.74 10.50 -17.88
N LEU A 206 4.09 10.44 -16.74
CA LEU A 206 2.92 11.25 -16.39
C LEU A 206 3.27 12.71 -16.14
N GLY A 207 4.52 12.99 -15.78
CA GLY A 207 4.96 14.34 -15.45
C GLY A 207 4.57 14.72 -14.03
N ASN A 208 4.69 13.77 -13.09
CA ASN A 208 4.49 14.05 -11.68
C ASN A 208 5.52 15.10 -11.23
N ARG A 209 5.07 16.25 -10.86
CA ARG A 209 5.89 17.29 -10.22
C ARG A 209 5.57 17.25 -8.74
N HIS A 210 6.61 17.10 -7.93
CA HIS A 210 6.49 17.38 -6.51
C HIS A 210 5.87 18.76 -6.35
N ILE A 211 4.90 18.88 -5.46
CA ILE A 211 4.35 20.17 -5.09
C ILE A 211 5.49 20.98 -4.52
N ALA A 212 5.85 22.06 -5.19
CA ALA A 212 6.59 23.10 -4.54
C ALA A 212 5.60 23.81 -3.60
N LEU A 213 5.88 23.83 -2.31
CA LEU A 213 5.23 24.74 -1.41
C LEU A 213 5.54 26.15 -1.95
N GLY A 214 4.51 26.88 -2.38
CA GLY A 214 4.66 28.29 -2.72
C GLY A 214 5.11 29.09 -1.50
N GLU A 215 5.61 30.29 -1.71
CA GLU A 215 6.06 31.22 -0.64
C GLU A 215 4.98 31.41 0.44
N ASP A 216 3.71 31.16 0.12
CA ASP A 216 2.56 31.30 1.01
C ASP A 216 2.16 29.99 1.75
N ASN A 217 2.96 28.92 1.70
CA ASN A 217 2.62 27.60 2.22
C ASN A 217 1.29 27.00 1.69
N ILE A 218 0.74 27.54 0.63
CA ILE A 218 -0.45 27.04 -0.02
C ILE A 218 -0.02 25.98 -1.04
N MET A 219 -0.52 24.75 -0.85
CA MET A 219 -0.35 23.69 -1.83
C MET A 219 -0.96 24.09 -3.16
N GLN A 220 -0.14 24.43 -4.13
CA GLN A 220 -0.61 24.67 -5.48
C GLN A 220 -0.53 23.36 -6.27
N PRO A 221 -1.65 22.86 -6.80
CA PRO A 221 -1.63 21.70 -7.66
C PRO A 221 -0.79 22.02 -8.90
N ALA A 222 0.35 21.37 -9.02
CA ALA A 222 1.21 21.47 -10.19
C ALA A 222 0.56 20.70 -11.38
N PHE A 223 -0.62 21.11 -11.78
CA PHE A 223 -1.24 20.60 -12.99
C PHE A 223 -0.38 21.01 -14.19
N SER A 224 0.32 20.08 -14.77
CA SER A 224 0.80 20.25 -16.13
C SER A 224 -0.44 20.21 -17.03
N LYS A 225 -0.92 21.40 -17.40
CA LYS A 225 -2.11 21.59 -18.23
C LYS A 225 -2.06 20.67 -19.45
N GLY A 226 -3.04 19.78 -19.60
CA GLY A 226 -3.36 19.07 -20.82
C GLY A 226 -2.62 17.76 -21.08
N LYS A 227 -1.31 17.70 -21.00
CA LYS A 227 -0.54 16.49 -21.39
C LYS A 227 -0.58 15.36 -20.35
N SER A 228 -0.51 15.66 -19.05
CA SER A 228 -0.58 14.65 -18.00
C SER A 228 -1.96 14.00 -17.93
N ARG A 229 -3.03 14.77 -18.09
CA ARG A 229 -4.40 14.25 -18.10
C ARG A 229 -4.62 13.25 -19.26
N SER A 230 -4.11 13.55 -20.46
CA SER A 230 -4.25 12.64 -21.60
C SER A 230 -3.38 11.39 -21.48
N LYS A 231 -2.22 11.48 -20.82
CA LYS A 231 -1.37 10.33 -20.50
C LYS A 231 -1.99 9.45 -19.42
N HIS A 232 -2.57 10.05 -18.38
CA HIS A 232 -3.34 9.37 -17.35
C HIS A 232 -4.51 8.59 -17.96
N ALA A 233 -5.36 9.25 -18.77
CA ALA A 233 -6.45 8.59 -19.46
C ALA A 233 -5.97 7.45 -20.39
N PHE A 234 -4.74 7.53 -20.92
CA PHE A 234 -4.16 6.47 -21.73
C PHE A 234 -3.74 5.25 -20.88
N ILE A 235 -3.07 5.47 -19.73
CA ILE A 235 -2.71 4.40 -18.79
C ILE A 235 -3.96 3.70 -18.25
N ASN A 236 -5.01 4.46 -17.95
CA ASN A 236 -6.27 3.94 -17.39
C ASN A 236 -7.02 2.99 -18.35
N LYS A 237 -6.57 2.83 -19.58
CA LYS A 237 -7.05 1.74 -20.44
C LYS A 237 -6.52 0.37 -20.01
N ALA A 238 -5.39 0.31 -19.32
CA ALA A 238 -4.76 -0.93 -18.87
C ALA A 238 -4.92 -1.14 -17.36
N ALA A 239 -4.57 -0.15 -16.54
CA ALA A 239 -4.66 -0.19 -15.10
C ALA A 239 -5.26 1.11 -14.57
N LEU A 240 -6.09 1.01 -13.55
CA LEU A 240 -6.69 2.18 -12.92
C LEU A 240 -5.67 2.86 -12.02
N ILE A 241 -5.42 4.15 -12.27
CA ILE A 241 -4.55 5.01 -11.49
C ILE A 241 -5.38 6.20 -11.04
N PHE A 242 -5.32 6.53 -9.75
CA PHE A 242 -6.00 7.69 -9.21
C PHE A 242 -5.06 8.89 -9.14
N TYR A 243 -5.66 10.07 -9.13
CA TYR A 243 -4.98 11.31 -8.84
C TYR A 243 -5.18 11.66 -7.36
N GLY A 244 -4.11 11.80 -6.61
CA GLY A 244 -4.18 12.13 -5.18
C GLY A 244 -4.74 13.54 -4.96
N HIS A 245 -5.66 13.67 -4.00
CA HIS A 245 -6.40 14.90 -3.76
C HIS A 245 -5.51 16.04 -3.25
N TRP A 246 -4.72 15.75 -2.23
CA TRP A 246 -3.98 16.78 -1.48
C TRP A 246 -2.54 16.97 -1.95
N GLY A 247 -1.97 16.02 -2.67
CA GLY A 247 -0.55 15.98 -2.91
C GLY A 247 -0.10 16.24 -4.34
N GLY A 248 -1.01 16.31 -5.30
CA GLY A 248 -0.63 16.38 -6.72
C GLY A 248 0.23 15.20 -7.18
N TYR A 249 0.21 14.10 -6.44
CA TYR A 249 0.87 12.85 -6.78
C TYR A 249 -0.12 11.85 -7.38
N TRP A 250 0.42 10.85 -8.06
CA TRP A 250 -0.37 9.77 -8.61
C TRP A 250 -0.41 8.62 -7.62
N GLN A 251 -1.61 8.08 -7.40
CA GLN A 251 -1.80 6.83 -6.70
C GLN A 251 -1.82 5.71 -7.74
N TYR A 252 -0.77 4.91 -7.76
CA TYR A 252 -0.58 3.86 -8.75
C TYR A 252 -1.20 2.55 -8.34
N GLU A 253 -1.16 2.24 -7.07
CA GLU A 253 -1.59 0.98 -6.51
C GLU A 253 -3.10 0.80 -6.65
N THR A 254 -3.48 -0.42 -6.97
CA THR A 254 -4.87 -0.87 -6.92
C THR A 254 -5.25 -1.06 -5.45
N TYR A 255 -6.28 -0.38 -5.00
CA TYR A 255 -6.73 -0.45 -3.60
C TYR A 255 -7.32 -1.81 -3.22
N PRO A 256 -7.27 -2.18 -1.93
CA PRO A 256 -6.74 -1.42 -0.80
C PRO A 256 -5.22 -1.51 -0.72
N GLU A 257 -4.55 -0.46 -0.25
CA GLU A 257 -3.13 -0.46 0.04
C GLU A 257 -2.93 -0.83 1.51
N ALA A 258 -2.19 -1.90 1.79
CA ALA A 258 -1.82 -2.26 3.16
C ALA A 258 -0.60 -1.44 3.61
N GLU A 259 -0.74 -0.74 4.74
CA GLU A 259 0.34 0.03 5.34
C GLU A 259 1.12 -0.79 6.35
N GLN A 260 0.42 -1.55 7.18
CA GLN A 260 1.01 -2.36 8.25
C GLN A 260 0.26 -3.68 8.39
N ILE A 261 0.99 -4.71 8.81
CA ILE A 261 0.42 -5.99 9.25
C ILE A 261 0.89 -6.25 10.67
N ILE A 262 -0.06 -6.47 11.57
CA ILE A 262 0.17 -6.63 13.00
C ILE A 262 -0.28 -8.03 13.40
N PHE A 263 0.60 -8.81 14.01
CA PHE A 263 0.30 -10.15 14.50
C PHE A 263 0.13 -10.19 16.02
N ASN A 264 -0.68 -11.09 16.52
CA ASN A 264 -0.58 -11.51 17.92
C ASN A 264 0.61 -12.49 18.10
N PRO A 265 1.05 -12.77 19.35
CA PRO A 265 2.22 -13.63 19.59
C PRO A 265 2.06 -15.05 19.02
N GLU A 266 0.86 -15.59 19.01
CA GLU A 266 0.53 -16.92 18.53
C GLU A 266 0.44 -17.00 17.00
N MET A 267 0.48 -15.86 16.31
CA MET A 267 0.33 -15.75 14.84
C MET A 267 -0.94 -16.45 14.31
N ASN A 268 -2.02 -16.38 15.06
CA ASN A 268 -3.34 -16.88 14.69
C ASN A 268 -4.39 -15.78 14.50
N ARG A 269 -4.07 -14.54 14.93
CA ARG A 269 -4.80 -13.30 14.62
C ARG A 269 -3.86 -12.27 13.99
N ALA A 270 -4.37 -11.52 13.03
CA ALA A 270 -3.65 -10.42 12.39
C ALA A 270 -4.57 -9.23 12.15
N VAL A 271 -4.01 -8.03 12.16
CA VAL A 271 -4.66 -6.80 11.72
C VAL A 271 -3.90 -6.25 10.54
N VAL A 272 -4.60 -5.93 9.47
CA VAL A 272 -4.07 -5.17 8.35
C VAL A 272 -4.59 -3.75 8.47
N MET A 273 -3.69 -2.80 8.71
CA MET A 273 -4.02 -1.38 8.58
C MET A 273 -3.90 -1.03 7.10
N PHE A 274 -4.96 -0.46 6.54
CA PHE A 274 -5.02 -0.18 5.11
C PHE A 274 -5.53 1.22 4.80
N ARG A 275 -5.17 1.67 3.60
CA ARG A 275 -5.68 2.89 3.00
C ARG A 275 -6.55 2.55 1.79
N PHE A 276 -7.62 3.32 1.64
CA PHE A 276 -8.52 3.28 0.50
C PHE A 276 -8.91 4.70 0.08
N VAL A 277 -8.30 5.22 -0.98
CA VAL A 277 -8.47 6.59 -1.48
C VAL A 277 -8.20 7.63 -0.38
N TYR A 278 -9.24 8.16 0.27
CA TYR A 278 -9.18 9.14 1.36
C TYR A 278 -9.60 8.57 2.71
N GLU A 279 -9.85 7.29 2.74
CA GLU A 279 -10.26 6.59 3.95
C GLU A 279 -9.16 5.61 4.37
N GLY A 280 -9.04 5.40 5.64
CA GLY A 280 -8.21 4.34 6.19
C GLY A 280 -9.02 3.44 7.08
N GLY A 281 -8.54 2.23 7.23
CA GLY A 281 -9.26 1.23 7.99
C GLY A 281 -8.37 0.10 8.49
N GLU A 282 -9.04 -0.83 9.10
CA GLU A 282 -8.47 -2.01 9.71
C GLU A 282 -9.26 -3.23 9.26
N ALA A 283 -8.56 -4.28 8.88
CA ALA A 283 -9.13 -5.59 8.66
C ALA A 283 -8.53 -6.57 9.66
N VAL A 284 -9.39 -7.25 10.42
CA VAL A 284 -8.99 -8.30 11.35
C VAL A 284 -9.09 -9.65 10.64
N LEU A 285 -8.04 -10.43 10.75
CA LEU A 285 -7.98 -11.77 10.18
C LEU A 285 -7.71 -12.79 11.28
N GLU A 286 -8.33 -13.95 11.14
CA GLU A 286 -8.06 -15.15 11.96
C GLU A 286 -7.58 -16.30 11.11
N LYS A 287 -6.70 -17.11 11.70
CA LYS A 287 -6.22 -18.35 11.08
C LYS A 287 -7.16 -19.49 11.42
N GLN A 288 -7.98 -19.88 10.47
CA GLN A 288 -8.97 -20.97 10.59
C GLN A 288 -8.53 -22.17 9.75
N ASN A 289 -8.30 -23.30 10.39
CA ASN A 289 -7.81 -24.52 9.73
C ASN A 289 -6.51 -24.34 8.93
N GLY A 290 -5.63 -23.43 9.40
CA GLY A 290 -4.36 -23.11 8.75
C GLY A 290 -4.44 -22.03 7.67
N GLU A 291 -5.61 -21.55 7.32
CA GLU A 291 -5.84 -20.48 6.32
C GLU A 291 -6.29 -19.19 7.00
N TRP A 292 -5.78 -18.06 6.50
CA TRP A 292 -6.20 -16.74 6.96
C TRP A 292 -7.55 -16.35 6.35
N LYS A 293 -8.45 -15.82 7.18
CA LYS A 293 -9.76 -15.31 6.76
C LYS A 293 -10.03 -13.96 7.41
N VAL A 294 -10.56 -13.04 6.64
CA VAL A 294 -11.07 -11.76 7.16
C VAL A 294 -12.32 -12.05 8.00
N VAL A 295 -12.31 -11.60 9.25
CA VAL A 295 -13.43 -11.80 10.19
C VAL A 295 -14.11 -10.49 10.56
N ASP A 296 -13.40 -9.36 10.45
CA ASP A 296 -13.96 -8.02 10.66
C ASP A 296 -13.23 -7.00 9.78
N THR A 297 -13.93 -5.95 9.35
CA THR A 297 -13.36 -4.85 8.57
C THR A 297 -14.10 -3.56 8.91
N ARG A 298 -13.35 -2.49 9.19
CA ARG A 298 -13.91 -1.19 9.50
C ARG A 298 -13.07 -0.06 8.93
N PHE A 299 -13.72 1.03 8.54
CA PHE A 299 -13.06 2.30 8.28
C PHE A 299 -12.91 3.06 9.59
N THR A 300 -11.71 3.54 9.88
CA THR A 300 -11.36 4.16 11.17
C THR A 300 -11.10 5.65 11.04
N TRP A 301 -10.75 6.13 9.83
CA TRP A 301 -10.53 7.55 9.58
C TRP A 301 -10.85 7.92 8.12
N MET A 302 -11.08 9.20 7.90
CA MET A 302 -11.29 9.82 6.59
C MET A 302 -10.52 11.14 6.55
N GLU A 303 -9.76 11.40 5.47
CA GLU A 303 -9.08 12.68 5.22
C GLU A 303 -10.06 13.80 4.86
#